data_e1404cf95f7de16860f2fc0a27364d7e
#
_entry.id   e1404cf95f7de16860f2fc0a27364d7e
#
_cell.length_a   1.000
_cell.length_b   1.000
_cell.length_c   1.000
_cell.angle_alpha   90.00
_cell.angle_beta   90.00
_cell.angle_gamma   90.00
#
_symmetry.space_group_name_H-M   'P 1'
#
loop_
_entity.id
_entity.type
_entity.pdbx_description
1 polymer ?
#
loop_
_entity_poly.entity_id
_entity_poly.type
_entity_poly.pdbx_seq_one_letter_code
_entity_poly.pdbx_strand_id
1 'polypeptide(L)'
;MHGLIDDRKAEVARRPLRQGQIVTGWWLVPWLIALLAAAIPTQLCAEVRATFYAHELDDRFPHAFVVLQGIDESTGARVDENYGFTATAVTAAILFKSVNGKIESVQPRYIARSTMIFSVALKDKYYRELLGEVIRWRDAPQPSYSLSRANCVHFIGAIARAAGLRTNPGSRYFRRPKAYLLEIRALNTAHTISPQ
;
A
#
# COMPACT_ATOMS: atom_id res chain seq x y z
N MET A 1 18.37 -88.98 75.01
CA MET A 1 17.93 -89.45 73.73
C MET A 1 17.31 -88.31 73.00
N HIS A 2 17.95 -87.85 72.02
CA HIS A 2 17.59 -87.26 70.74
C HIS A 2 16.38 -86.34 70.67
N GLY A 3 16.58 -85.16 70.22
CA GLY A 3 15.60 -84.35 69.58
C GLY A 3 16.26 -83.05 69.00
N LEU A 4 16.38 -83.06 67.69
CA LEU A 4 16.98 -81.94 66.89
C LEU A 4 16.19 -80.67 67.05
N ILE A 5 16.91 -79.59 67.24
CA ILE A 5 16.43 -78.23 67.13
C ILE A 5 16.69 -77.75 65.67
N ASP A 6 15.64 -77.49 64.97
CA ASP A 6 15.68 -76.90 63.60
C ASP A 6 15.65 -75.38 63.71
N ASP A 7 16.79 -74.82 63.33
CA ASP A 7 17.08 -73.41 63.40
C ASP A 7 16.75 -72.77 62.02
N ARG A 8 15.55 -72.28 61.82
CA ARG A 8 15.18 -71.51 60.62
C ARG A 8 15.33 -70.02 60.86
N LYS A 9 16.47 -69.54 60.45
CA LYS A 9 16.70 -68.09 60.33
C LYS A 9 15.75 -67.50 59.29
N ALA A 10 14.90 -66.59 59.77
CA ALA A 10 14.07 -65.76 58.91
C ALA A 10 14.95 -64.67 58.27
N GLU A 11 15.17 -64.83 56.98
CA GLU A 11 15.82 -63.84 56.11
C GLU A 11 14.77 -62.74 55.77
N VAL A 12 14.94 -61.60 56.39
CA VAL A 12 14.16 -60.38 56.07
C VAL A 12 14.70 -59.78 54.78
N ALA A 13 14.02 -60.09 53.67
CA ALA A 13 14.29 -59.50 52.36
C ALA A 13 14.00 -57.98 52.41
N ARG A 14 15.08 -57.19 52.41
CA ARG A 14 15.03 -55.75 52.21
C ARG A 14 14.64 -55.43 50.74
N ARG A 15 13.42 -55.03 50.50
CA ARG A 15 12.99 -54.46 49.21
C ARG A 15 13.71 -53.12 48.98
N PRO A 16 14.38 -52.88 47.82
CA PRO A 16 14.93 -51.57 47.51
C PRO A 16 13.78 -50.63 47.18
N LEU A 17 13.81 -49.43 47.80
CA LEU A 17 12.94 -48.33 47.47
C LEU A 17 13.16 -47.90 46.01
N ARG A 18 12.08 -48.01 45.21
CA ARG A 18 12.05 -47.51 43.85
C ARG A 18 12.21 -45.99 43.92
N GLN A 19 13.39 -45.50 43.56
CA GLN A 19 13.60 -44.07 43.28
C GLN A 19 12.66 -43.66 42.15
N GLY A 20 11.60 -42.91 42.49
CA GLY A 20 10.75 -42.24 41.50
C GLY A 20 11.63 -41.24 40.75
N GLN A 21 11.86 -41.52 39.48
CA GLN A 21 12.45 -40.56 38.57
C GLN A 21 11.43 -39.42 38.39
N ILE A 22 11.69 -38.27 38.98
CA ILE A 22 11.01 -37.03 38.67
C ILE A 22 11.49 -36.65 37.28
N VAL A 23 10.70 -37.01 36.29
CA VAL A 23 10.90 -36.52 34.91
C VAL A 23 10.54 -35.03 34.93
N THR A 24 11.56 -34.21 35.22
CA THR A 24 11.41 -32.77 35.17
C THR A 24 11.08 -32.38 33.73
N GLY A 25 9.83 -31.92 33.53
CA GLY A 25 9.28 -31.51 32.22
C GLY A 25 9.91 -30.25 31.62
N TRP A 26 11.22 -30.11 31.72
CA TRP A 26 11.97 -28.98 31.16
C TRP A 26 12.07 -29.03 29.63
N TRP A 27 11.73 -30.15 29.03
CA TRP A 27 11.80 -30.30 27.58
C TRP A 27 10.64 -29.61 26.83
N LEU A 28 9.55 -29.25 27.51
CA LEU A 28 8.41 -28.56 26.91
C LEU A 28 8.56 -27.03 26.89
N VAL A 29 9.41 -26.46 27.74
CA VAL A 29 9.62 -25.01 27.85
C VAL A 29 10.15 -24.40 26.54
N PRO A 30 11.17 -24.98 25.85
CA PRO A 30 11.67 -24.41 24.60
C PRO A 30 10.63 -24.43 23.46
N TRP A 31 9.72 -25.39 23.44
CA TRP A 31 8.65 -25.46 22.42
C TRP A 31 7.56 -24.41 22.64
N LEU A 32 7.24 -24.08 23.89
CA LEU A 32 6.30 -22.99 24.24
C LEU A 32 6.88 -21.62 23.86
N ILE A 33 8.18 -21.40 24.08
CA ILE A 33 8.84 -20.14 23.69
C ILE A 33 8.89 -20.03 22.16
N ALA A 34 9.17 -21.12 21.44
CA ALA A 34 9.17 -21.13 19.98
C ALA A 34 7.76 -20.86 19.39
N LEU A 35 6.71 -21.33 20.03
CA LEU A 35 5.32 -21.05 19.59
C LEU A 35 4.91 -19.58 19.83
N LEU A 36 5.38 -18.96 20.92
CA LEU A 36 5.14 -17.54 21.19
C LEU A 36 5.92 -16.63 20.23
N ALA A 37 7.11 -17.02 19.79
CA ALA A 37 7.91 -16.28 18.82
C ALA A 37 7.30 -16.29 17.41
N ALA A 38 6.55 -17.33 17.06
CA ALA A 38 5.86 -17.43 15.76
C ALA A 38 4.59 -16.55 15.66
N ALA A 39 4.11 -16.02 16.77
CA ALA A 39 2.93 -15.16 16.86
C ALA A 39 3.28 -13.66 16.89
N ILE A 40 4.45 -13.24 16.34
CA ILE A 40 4.68 -11.83 16.09
C ILE A 40 3.72 -11.46 14.98
N PRO A 41 2.67 -10.65 15.24
CA PRO A 41 1.84 -10.15 14.16
C PRO A 41 2.78 -9.35 13.26
N THR A 42 2.95 -9.76 12.02
CA THR A 42 3.41 -8.86 10.97
C THR A 42 2.43 -7.69 11.02
N GLN A 43 2.83 -6.59 11.67
CA GLN A 43 2.08 -5.35 11.54
C GLN A 43 2.03 -5.09 10.03
N LEU A 44 0.87 -5.38 9.43
CA LEU A 44 0.54 -4.75 8.16
C LEU A 44 0.64 -3.25 8.46
N CYS A 45 1.77 -2.63 8.05
CA CYS A 45 1.87 -1.20 8.10
C CYS A 45 0.65 -0.67 7.36
N ALA A 46 -0.26 -0.01 8.09
CA ALA A 46 -1.31 0.75 7.49
C ALA A 46 -0.62 1.76 6.56
N GLU A 47 -0.84 1.64 5.27
CA GLU A 47 -0.17 2.44 4.25
C GLU A 47 -1.10 2.62 3.08
N VAL A 48 -1.25 3.84 2.63
CA VAL A 48 -1.93 4.14 1.38
C VAL A 48 -0.89 4.18 0.25
N ARG A 49 -1.15 3.43 -0.80
CA ARG A 49 -0.34 3.41 -2.02
C ARG A 49 -1.00 4.24 -3.10
N ALA A 50 -0.27 5.22 -3.64
CA ALA A 50 -0.66 5.96 -4.82
C ALA A 50 -0.06 5.33 -6.07
N THR A 51 -0.90 4.90 -6.99
CA THR A 51 -0.50 4.30 -8.26
C THR A 51 -0.89 5.21 -9.41
N PHE A 52 0.08 5.60 -10.23
CA PHE A 52 -0.08 6.55 -11.32
C PHE A 52 -0.25 5.82 -12.64
N TYR A 53 -1.35 6.13 -13.34
CA TYR A 53 -1.73 5.51 -14.59
C TYR A 53 -1.77 6.51 -15.74
N ALA A 54 -1.45 6.02 -16.93
CA ALA A 54 -1.71 6.72 -18.19
C ALA A 54 -2.61 5.85 -19.07
N HIS A 55 -3.66 6.45 -19.61
CA HIS A 55 -4.47 5.89 -20.68
C HIS A 55 -4.02 6.53 -22.01
N GLU A 56 -3.70 5.70 -23.00
CA GLU A 56 -3.31 6.18 -24.32
C GLU A 56 -4.53 6.29 -25.24
N LEU A 57 -4.31 6.79 -26.44
CA LEU A 57 -5.35 7.02 -27.41
C LEU A 57 -5.87 5.68 -27.95
N ASP A 58 -7.10 5.33 -27.65
CA ASP A 58 -7.86 4.31 -28.37
C ASP A 58 -9.16 4.92 -28.91
N ASP A 59 -10.21 5.03 -28.12
CA ASP A 59 -11.50 5.66 -28.43
C ASP A 59 -11.74 6.96 -27.65
N ARG A 60 -10.76 7.39 -26.83
CA ARG A 60 -10.82 8.59 -25.96
C ARG A 60 -9.52 9.39 -26.00
N PHE A 61 -9.57 10.63 -25.52
CA PHE A 61 -8.36 11.44 -25.36
C PHE A 61 -7.39 10.81 -24.36
N PRO A 62 -6.05 10.93 -24.60
CA PRO A 62 -5.04 10.49 -23.65
C PRO A 62 -5.28 11.11 -22.27
N HIS A 63 -5.18 10.29 -21.20
CA HIS A 63 -5.51 10.71 -19.87
C HIS A 63 -4.48 10.21 -18.84
N ALA A 64 -4.30 10.97 -17.75
CA ALA A 64 -3.54 10.56 -16.58
C ALA A 64 -4.41 10.67 -15.34
N PHE A 65 -4.29 9.70 -14.43
CA PHE A 65 -5.02 9.65 -13.18
C PHE A 65 -4.22 8.88 -12.12
N VAL A 66 -4.65 9.00 -10.87
CA VAL A 66 -4.07 8.30 -9.71
C VAL A 66 -5.11 7.38 -9.10
N VAL A 67 -4.67 6.20 -8.65
CA VAL A 67 -5.45 5.26 -7.83
C VAL A 67 -4.82 5.20 -6.46
N LEU A 68 -5.62 5.35 -5.41
CA LEU A 68 -5.22 5.29 -4.01
C LEU A 68 -5.80 4.03 -3.39
N GLN A 69 -4.96 3.14 -2.88
CA GLN A 69 -5.39 1.88 -2.26
C GLN A 69 -4.58 1.60 -1.00
N GLY A 70 -5.24 1.05 0.02
CA GLY A 70 -4.58 0.67 1.26
C GLY A 70 -5.44 0.90 2.48
N ILE A 71 -4.76 1.23 3.59
CA ILE A 71 -5.39 1.54 4.87
C ILE A 71 -4.88 2.91 5.31
N ASP A 72 -5.79 3.82 5.59
CA ASP A 72 -5.48 5.11 6.21
C ASP A 72 -4.94 4.86 7.62
N GLU A 73 -3.70 5.22 7.86
CA GLU A 73 -3.00 4.97 9.13
C GLU A 73 -3.66 5.67 10.32
N SER A 74 -4.26 6.85 10.12
CA SER A 74 -4.86 7.63 11.19
C SER A 74 -6.25 7.17 11.61
N THR A 75 -7.02 6.58 10.69
CA THR A 75 -8.42 6.19 10.91
C THR A 75 -8.63 4.68 10.89
N GLY A 76 -7.69 3.90 10.36
CA GLY A 76 -7.83 2.47 10.09
C GLY A 76 -8.81 2.16 8.95
N ALA A 77 -9.32 3.17 8.26
CA ALA A 77 -10.28 2.99 7.18
C ALA A 77 -9.60 2.45 5.91
N ARG A 78 -10.31 1.57 5.19
CA ARG A 78 -9.87 1.13 3.87
C ARG A 78 -10.02 2.27 2.85
N VAL A 79 -8.98 2.50 2.09
CA VAL A 79 -8.94 3.43 0.95
C VAL A 79 -8.98 2.63 -0.34
N ASP A 80 -9.91 2.98 -1.24
CA ASP A 80 -10.02 2.43 -2.60
C ASP A 80 -10.67 3.49 -3.49
N GLU A 81 -9.87 4.47 -3.89
CA GLU A 81 -10.31 5.69 -4.56
C GLU A 81 -9.47 5.97 -5.79
N ASN A 82 -9.99 6.71 -6.75
CA ASN A 82 -9.19 7.18 -7.87
C ASN A 82 -9.62 8.56 -8.34
N TYR A 83 -8.68 9.34 -8.89
CA TYR A 83 -8.88 10.73 -9.25
C TYR A 83 -8.19 11.08 -10.56
N GLY A 84 -8.96 11.64 -11.48
CA GLY A 84 -8.49 12.29 -12.70
C GLY A 84 -9.14 13.65 -12.84
N PHE A 85 -8.53 14.56 -13.60
CA PHE A 85 -9.11 15.87 -13.92
C PHE A 85 -9.43 15.97 -15.39
N THR A 86 -10.68 16.27 -15.72
CA THR A 86 -11.16 16.30 -17.10
C THR A 86 -12.10 17.49 -17.37
N ALA A 87 -12.34 17.78 -18.62
CA ALA A 87 -13.40 18.73 -19.00
C ALA A 87 -14.77 18.11 -18.72
N THR A 88 -15.72 18.91 -18.22
CA THR A 88 -17.11 18.46 -17.97
C THR A 88 -17.79 18.01 -19.26
N ALA A 89 -17.48 18.69 -20.38
CA ALA A 89 -17.93 18.31 -21.71
C ALA A 89 -16.79 18.47 -22.72
N VAL A 90 -16.60 17.45 -23.55
CA VAL A 90 -15.60 17.48 -24.63
C VAL A 90 -16.27 18.08 -25.86
N THR A 91 -16.00 19.37 -26.11
CA THR A 91 -16.49 20.10 -27.27
C THR A 91 -15.31 20.76 -28.00
N ALA A 92 -15.51 21.23 -29.25
CA ALA A 92 -14.48 21.94 -29.99
C ALA A 92 -13.95 23.20 -29.26
N ALA A 93 -14.75 23.78 -28.35
CA ALA A 93 -14.36 24.92 -27.54
C ALA A 93 -13.09 24.66 -26.71
N ILE A 94 -12.81 23.42 -26.31
CA ILE A 94 -11.63 23.02 -25.53
C ILE A 94 -10.29 23.36 -26.25
N LEU A 95 -10.31 23.46 -27.56
CA LEU A 95 -9.13 23.77 -28.37
C LEU A 95 -8.78 25.25 -28.32
N PHE A 96 -9.73 26.13 -28.02
CA PHE A 96 -9.60 27.57 -28.17
C PHE A 96 -9.73 28.35 -26.88
N LYS A 97 -10.42 27.81 -25.86
CA LYS A 97 -10.67 28.51 -24.60
C LYS A 97 -10.72 27.54 -23.42
N SER A 98 -10.69 28.09 -22.20
CA SER A 98 -10.98 27.33 -21.00
C SER A 98 -12.45 26.90 -20.96
N VAL A 99 -12.71 25.71 -20.46
CA VAL A 99 -14.05 25.14 -20.25
C VAL A 99 -14.19 24.66 -18.80
N ASN A 100 -15.41 24.30 -18.41
CA ASN A 100 -15.62 23.76 -17.07
C ASN A 100 -14.89 22.42 -16.90
N GLY A 101 -14.14 22.30 -15.79
CA GLY A 101 -13.44 21.12 -15.39
C GLY A 101 -14.12 20.40 -14.23
N LYS A 102 -13.81 19.13 -14.06
CA LYS A 102 -14.25 18.32 -12.91
C LYS A 102 -13.17 17.29 -12.51
N ILE A 103 -13.15 16.94 -11.23
CA ILE A 103 -12.53 15.71 -10.79
C ILE A 103 -13.48 14.55 -11.12
N GLU A 104 -12.96 13.49 -11.69
CA GLU A 104 -13.71 12.31 -12.08
C GLU A 104 -12.99 11.05 -11.60
N SER A 105 -13.79 10.10 -11.09
CA SER A 105 -13.32 8.74 -10.82
C SER A 105 -13.58 7.86 -12.04
N VAL A 106 -12.56 7.12 -12.46
CA VAL A 106 -12.66 6.23 -13.61
C VAL A 106 -13.16 4.84 -13.19
N GLN A 107 -13.83 4.17 -14.10
CA GLN A 107 -14.38 2.82 -13.89
C GLN A 107 -13.25 1.77 -13.82
N PRO A 108 -13.42 0.65 -13.09
CA PRO A 108 -12.41 -0.42 -12.99
C PRO A 108 -11.97 -0.96 -14.35
N ARG A 109 -12.86 -1.11 -15.31
CA ARG A 109 -12.53 -1.52 -16.69
C ARG A 109 -11.62 -0.54 -17.41
N TYR A 110 -11.69 0.76 -17.09
CA TYR A 110 -10.82 1.78 -17.64
C TYR A 110 -9.42 1.67 -17.03
N ILE A 111 -9.32 1.46 -15.71
CA ILE A 111 -8.04 1.21 -15.03
C ILE A 111 -7.36 -0.01 -15.63
N ALA A 112 -8.10 -1.12 -15.85
CA ALA A 112 -7.57 -2.36 -16.40
C ALA A 112 -7.02 -2.24 -17.84
N ARG A 113 -7.48 -1.24 -18.61
CA ARG A 113 -6.98 -0.92 -19.96
C ARG A 113 -5.90 0.14 -19.96
N SER A 114 -5.59 0.73 -18.83
CA SER A 114 -4.58 1.79 -18.69
C SER A 114 -3.23 1.21 -18.34
N THR A 115 -2.16 1.90 -18.73
CA THR A 115 -0.81 1.51 -18.36
C THR A 115 -0.46 2.05 -16.98
N MET A 116 -0.15 1.18 -16.04
CA MET A 116 0.48 1.56 -14.78
C MET A 116 1.90 2.03 -15.08
N ILE A 117 2.28 3.21 -14.60
CA ILE A 117 3.61 3.77 -14.84
C ILE A 117 4.51 3.57 -13.62
N PHE A 118 4.02 3.88 -12.44
CA PHE A 118 4.70 3.64 -11.17
C PHE A 118 3.72 3.74 -10.00
N SER A 119 4.16 3.25 -8.84
CA SER A 119 3.46 3.42 -7.58
C SER A 119 4.41 3.89 -6.48
N VAL A 120 3.87 4.55 -5.47
CA VAL A 120 4.59 5.04 -4.29
C VAL A 120 3.75 4.82 -3.04
N ALA A 121 4.40 4.37 -1.97
CA ALA A 121 3.84 4.31 -0.65
C ALA A 121 3.77 5.70 -0.04
N LEU A 122 2.64 6.08 0.52
CA LEU A 122 2.41 7.40 1.10
C LEU A 122 2.46 7.33 2.62
N LYS A 123 3.34 8.09 3.23
CA LYS A 123 3.20 8.44 4.66
C LYS A 123 1.92 9.25 4.84
N ASP A 124 1.29 9.16 6.00
CA ASP A 124 0.01 9.83 6.32
C ASP A 124 0.03 11.34 5.93
N LYS A 125 1.11 12.05 6.24
CA LYS A 125 1.29 13.45 5.83
C LYS A 125 1.06 13.67 4.33
N TYR A 126 1.72 12.89 3.48
CA TYR A 126 1.62 13.03 2.03
C TYR A 126 0.27 12.58 1.49
N TYR A 127 -0.35 11.59 2.13
CA TYR A 127 -1.72 11.21 1.81
C TYR A 127 -2.70 12.37 2.07
N ARG A 128 -2.59 13.06 3.23
CA ARG A 128 -3.42 14.24 3.56
C ARG A 128 -3.18 15.40 2.61
N GLU A 129 -1.92 15.69 2.28
CA GLU A 129 -1.57 16.74 1.31
C GLU A 129 -2.13 16.44 -0.08
N LEU A 130 -2.09 15.18 -0.51
CA LEU A 130 -2.66 14.73 -1.78
C LEU A 130 -4.18 14.93 -1.81
N LEU A 131 -4.90 14.53 -0.76
CA LEU A 131 -6.35 14.74 -0.67
C LEU A 131 -6.69 16.24 -0.67
N GLY A 132 -5.92 17.07 0.03
CA GLY A 132 -6.08 18.53 -0.01
C GLY A 132 -5.91 19.08 -1.43
N GLU A 133 -4.99 18.53 -2.21
CA GLU A 133 -4.79 18.91 -3.59
C GLU A 133 -5.99 18.52 -4.48
N VAL A 134 -6.52 17.30 -4.30
CA VAL A 134 -7.75 16.86 -4.99
C VAL A 134 -8.91 17.83 -4.72
N ILE A 135 -9.10 18.21 -3.45
CA ILE A 135 -10.14 19.17 -3.05
C ILE A 135 -9.93 20.50 -3.73
N ARG A 136 -8.70 21.03 -3.76
CA ARG A 136 -8.38 22.32 -4.39
C ARG A 136 -8.71 22.32 -5.90
N TRP A 137 -8.44 21.23 -6.61
CA TRP A 137 -8.79 21.12 -8.02
C TRP A 137 -10.29 20.93 -8.25
N ARG A 138 -10.97 20.20 -7.35
CA ARG A 138 -12.44 20.02 -7.41
C ARG A 138 -13.18 21.33 -7.23
N ASP A 139 -12.74 22.15 -6.28
CA ASP A 139 -13.41 23.38 -5.87
C ASP A 139 -12.88 24.62 -6.61
N ALA A 140 -12.03 24.44 -7.63
CA ALA A 140 -11.48 25.51 -8.42
C ALA A 140 -12.58 26.32 -9.14
N PRO A 141 -12.48 27.67 -9.17
CA PRO A 141 -13.42 28.52 -9.90
C PRO A 141 -13.49 28.13 -11.37
N GLN A 142 -14.72 28.12 -11.91
CA GLN A 142 -14.95 27.77 -13.30
C GLN A 142 -14.88 29.01 -14.23
N PRO A 143 -14.43 28.83 -15.51
CA PRO A 143 -13.96 27.60 -16.17
C PRO A 143 -12.53 27.23 -15.75
N SER A 144 -12.33 25.98 -15.28
CA SER A 144 -11.06 25.54 -14.68
C SER A 144 -10.22 24.64 -15.58
N TYR A 145 -10.76 24.07 -16.64
CA TYR A 145 -10.02 23.19 -17.55
C TYR A 145 -9.46 23.94 -18.77
N SER A 146 -8.21 23.74 -19.08
CA SER A 146 -7.54 24.28 -20.26
C SER A 146 -6.46 23.33 -20.76
N LEU A 147 -6.44 22.98 -22.05
CA LEU A 147 -5.44 22.10 -22.63
C LEU A 147 -3.99 22.57 -22.44
N SER A 148 -3.76 23.88 -22.34
CA SER A 148 -2.42 24.44 -22.22
C SER A 148 -1.99 24.77 -20.80
N ARG A 149 -2.92 24.98 -19.85
CA ARG A 149 -2.61 25.52 -18.53
C ARG A 149 -3.16 24.72 -17.35
N ALA A 150 -4.23 23.94 -17.56
CA ALA A 150 -4.90 23.19 -16.50
C ALA A 150 -5.64 21.98 -17.07
N ASN A 151 -4.91 20.90 -17.34
CA ASN A 151 -5.44 19.64 -17.86
C ASN A 151 -5.06 18.48 -16.91
N CYS A 152 -5.38 17.24 -17.30
CA CYS A 152 -5.05 16.04 -16.50
C CYS A 152 -3.56 15.91 -16.16
N VAL A 153 -2.66 16.39 -17.03
CA VAL A 153 -1.20 16.31 -16.77
C VAL A 153 -0.77 17.33 -15.72
N HIS A 154 -1.34 18.53 -15.72
CA HIS A 154 -1.10 19.53 -14.69
C HIS A 154 -1.64 19.06 -13.32
N PHE A 155 -2.84 18.49 -13.31
CA PHE A 155 -3.43 17.88 -12.12
C PHE A 155 -2.52 16.78 -11.58
N ILE A 156 -2.15 15.78 -12.40
CA ILE A 156 -1.34 14.66 -11.93
C ILE A 156 0.04 15.10 -11.46
N GLY A 157 0.60 16.17 -12.05
CA GLY A 157 1.84 16.78 -11.58
C GLY A 157 1.70 17.44 -10.20
N ALA A 158 0.55 18.07 -9.93
CA ALA A 158 0.23 18.62 -8.61
C ALA A 158 0.05 17.50 -7.57
N ILE A 159 -0.68 16.45 -7.92
CA ILE A 159 -0.83 15.24 -7.09
C ILE A 159 0.53 14.59 -6.79
N ALA A 160 1.40 14.45 -7.78
CA ALA A 160 2.74 13.89 -7.57
C ALA A 160 3.58 14.74 -6.59
N ARG A 161 3.52 16.08 -6.68
CA ARG A 161 4.19 16.96 -5.71
C ARG A 161 3.63 16.82 -4.31
N ALA A 162 2.31 16.77 -4.17
CA ALA A 162 1.65 16.53 -2.88
C ALA A 162 2.01 15.16 -2.29
N ALA A 163 2.26 14.16 -3.13
CA ALA A 163 2.80 12.86 -2.75
C ALA A 163 4.32 12.88 -2.40
N GLY A 164 4.95 14.06 -2.36
CA GLY A 164 6.37 14.22 -2.04
C GLY A 164 7.33 13.94 -3.20
N LEU A 165 6.83 13.80 -4.43
CA LEU A 165 7.64 13.49 -5.60
C LEU A 165 8.17 14.77 -6.28
N ARG A 166 9.37 14.64 -6.85
CA ARG A 166 9.97 15.67 -7.70
C ARG A 166 9.27 15.68 -9.05
N THR A 167 8.95 16.88 -9.56
CA THR A 167 8.37 17.09 -10.89
C THR A 167 9.17 18.19 -11.63
N ASN A 168 9.07 18.20 -12.95
CA ASN A 168 9.69 19.25 -13.77
C ASN A 168 8.65 20.32 -14.13
N PRO A 169 8.70 21.55 -13.55
CA PRO A 169 7.78 22.62 -13.89
C PRO A 169 7.92 23.14 -15.34
N GLY A 170 9.08 22.91 -15.98
CA GLY A 170 9.35 23.25 -17.38
C GLY A 170 9.17 22.07 -18.34
N SER A 171 8.44 21.03 -17.98
CA SER A 171 8.28 19.85 -18.82
C SER A 171 7.66 20.19 -20.17
N ARG A 172 8.21 19.62 -21.22
CA ARG A 172 7.63 19.68 -22.59
C ARG A 172 6.46 18.69 -22.78
N TYR A 173 6.13 17.90 -21.76
CA TYR A 173 5.15 16.80 -21.84
C TYR A 173 3.78 17.14 -21.29
N PHE A 174 3.45 18.40 -21.02
CA PHE A 174 2.14 18.80 -20.46
C PHE A 174 0.91 18.44 -21.31
N ARG A 175 1.11 17.88 -22.51
CA ARG A 175 0.06 17.33 -23.38
C ARG A 175 0.25 15.85 -23.68
N ARG A 176 1.19 15.16 -23.00
CA ARG A 176 1.55 13.76 -23.21
C ARG A 176 1.56 13.02 -21.87
N PRO A 177 0.39 12.54 -21.40
CA PRO A 177 0.24 11.98 -20.05
C PRO A 177 1.27 10.91 -19.69
N LYS A 178 1.44 9.90 -20.55
CA LYS A 178 2.42 8.81 -20.33
C LYS A 178 3.85 9.33 -20.27
N ALA A 179 4.24 10.17 -21.21
CA ALA A 179 5.61 10.72 -21.24
C ALA A 179 5.92 11.57 -19.99
N TYR A 180 4.95 12.34 -19.52
CA TYR A 180 5.08 13.14 -18.29
C TYR A 180 5.23 12.26 -17.05
N LEU A 181 4.43 11.20 -16.91
CA LEU A 181 4.54 10.26 -15.80
C LEU A 181 5.86 9.48 -15.84
N LEU A 182 6.37 9.13 -17.03
CA LEU A 182 7.70 8.53 -17.19
C LEU A 182 8.82 9.50 -16.78
N GLU A 183 8.67 10.81 -17.06
CA GLU A 183 9.60 11.85 -16.59
C GLU A 183 9.59 11.94 -15.07
N ILE A 184 8.42 11.98 -14.43
CA ILE A 184 8.29 11.95 -12.95
C ILE A 184 8.97 10.70 -12.39
N ARG A 185 8.70 9.52 -12.93
CA ARG A 185 9.36 8.29 -12.52
C ARG A 185 10.88 8.40 -12.59
N ALA A 186 11.42 8.90 -13.69
CA ALA A 186 12.85 9.07 -13.88
C ALA A 186 13.49 10.03 -12.87
N LEU A 187 12.79 11.13 -12.51
CA LEU A 187 13.26 12.09 -11.51
C LEU A 187 13.27 11.53 -10.08
N ASN A 188 12.59 10.39 -9.83
CA ASN A 188 12.39 9.82 -8.51
C ASN A 188 12.88 8.36 -8.37
N THR A 189 13.69 7.85 -9.30
CA THR A 189 14.21 6.48 -9.29
C THR A 189 14.99 6.11 -8.04
N ALA A 190 15.60 7.09 -7.35
CA ALA A 190 16.27 6.88 -6.07
C ALA A 190 15.31 6.81 -4.86
N HIS A 191 14.04 7.18 -5.02
CA HIS A 191 13.00 7.11 -4.01
C HIS A 191 12.10 5.93 -4.35
N THR A 192 12.33 4.81 -3.76
CA THR A 192 11.53 3.57 -3.67
C THR A 192 10.27 3.54 -4.54
N ILE A 193 10.44 3.52 -5.83
CA ILE A 193 9.41 3.18 -6.79
C ILE A 193 9.54 1.68 -6.98
N SER A 194 8.71 0.87 -6.30
CA SER A 194 8.64 -0.56 -6.53
C SER A 194 8.06 -0.81 -7.92
N PRO A 195 8.81 -1.35 -8.88
CA PRO A 195 8.21 -2.00 -10.02
C PRO A 195 7.59 -3.32 -9.51
N GLN A 196 6.36 -3.57 -9.85
CA GLN A 196 5.81 -4.93 -9.86
C GLN A 196 6.07 -5.56 -11.20
#